data_d0720c09481941758c16bf0624be3a9e
#
_entry.id   d0720c09481941758c16bf0624be3a9e
#
_cell.length_a   1.000
_cell.length_b   1.000
_cell.length_c   1.000
_cell.angle_alpha   90.00
_cell.angle_beta   90.00
_cell.angle_gamma   90.00
#
_symmetry.space_group_name_H-M   'P 1'
#
loop_
_entity.id
_entity.type
_entity.pdbx_description
1 polymer ?
#
loop_
_entity_poly.entity_id
_entity_poly.type
_entity_poly.pdbx_seq_one_letter_code
_entity_poly.pdbx_strand_id
1 'polypeptide(L)'
;MKIGVIDYGMGNLYSVEQALLRLQCEVFITSDIKELNQMDGYLLPGVGAFPDAMNRLTELGLDEYIKEIAKTNKPLLGICLGMQLLYKDSNENSLTKGLGIFIGNIEKFDDLDSQQHQVRIPHMGWNPLSFNHQPEWLDGLEKEDSTHVYFVHSYLAQNTRQHEVVASSTYAGQFVPGLVQKDNVTGMQFHPEKSGPFGKYLLSKWVQQVQKRSDQS
;
A
#
# COMPACT_ATOMS: atom_id res chain seq x y z
N MET A 1 9.85 9.46 -16.64
CA MET A 1 8.80 9.38 -15.60
C MET A 1 9.46 9.39 -14.24
N LYS A 2 9.07 10.33 -13.39
CA LYS A 2 9.64 10.58 -12.07
C LYS A 2 8.72 10.06 -10.97
N ILE A 3 9.22 9.20 -10.10
CA ILE A 3 8.46 8.67 -8.96
C ILE A 3 9.08 9.19 -7.66
N GLY A 4 8.26 9.88 -6.86
CA GLY A 4 8.63 10.33 -5.54
C GLY A 4 8.33 9.26 -4.49
N VAL A 5 9.35 8.76 -3.82
CA VAL A 5 9.22 7.93 -2.62
C VAL A 5 9.22 8.86 -1.42
N ILE A 6 8.10 8.91 -0.72
CA ILE A 6 7.89 9.82 0.41
C ILE A 6 8.72 9.31 1.60
N ASP A 7 9.77 10.05 1.95
CA ASP A 7 10.67 9.73 3.06
C ASP A 7 10.26 10.49 4.32
N TYR A 8 9.60 9.81 5.22
CA TYR A 8 9.27 10.32 6.56
C TYR A 8 10.07 9.62 7.67
N GLY A 9 11.13 8.90 7.30
CA GLY A 9 12.04 8.21 8.23
C GLY A 9 11.60 6.80 8.63
N MET A 10 10.50 6.27 8.07
CA MET A 10 9.96 4.93 8.42
C MET A 10 9.61 4.13 7.15
N GLY A 11 10.55 3.41 6.60
CA GLY A 11 10.32 2.60 5.40
C GLY A 11 11.55 1.81 4.95
N ASN A 12 11.33 0.71 4.24
CA ASN A 12 12.40 0.01 3.55
C ASN A 12 12.67 0.69 2.20
N LEU A 13 13.19 1.92 2.26
CA LEU A 13 13.40 2.79 1.10
C LEU A 13 14.27 2.12 0.04
N TYR A 14 15.37 1.47 0.46
CA TYR A 14 16.30 0.81 -0.44
C TYR A 14 15.63 -0.29 -1.29
N SER A 15 14.84 -1.17 -0.68
CA SER A 15 14.19 -2.26 -1.42
C SER A 15 13.17 -1.76 -2.43
N VAL A 16 12.42 -0.72 -2.06
CA VAL A 16 11.43 -0.07 -2.92
C VAL A 16 12.13 0.66 -4.08
N GLU A 17 13.17 1.42 -3.80
CA GLU A 17 13.99 2.10 -4.80
C GLU A 17 14.53 1.11 -5.82
N GLN A 18 15.17 0.03 -5.38
CA GLN A 18 15.74 -0.98 -6.27
C GLN A 18 14.66 -1.64 -7.14
N ALA A 19 13.45 -1.86 -6.62
CA ALA A 19 12.35 -2.40 -7.40
C ALA A 19 11.89 -1.43 -8.49
N LEU A 20 11.78 -0.14 -8.20
CA LEU A 20 11.42 0.90 -9.16
C LEU A 20 12.51 1.15 -10.21
N LEU A 21 13.80 1.15 -9.81
CA LEU A 21 14.93 1.28 -10.73
C LEU A 21 14.98 0.12 -11.75
N ARG A 22 14.66 -1.12 -11.34
CA ARG A 22 14.55 -2.26 -12.26
C ARG A 22 13.40 -2.11 -13.26
N LEU A 23 12.41 -1.27 -12.97
CA LEU A 23 11.32 -0.89 -13.88
C LEU A 23 11.63 0.38 -14.68
N GLN A 24 12.91 0.82 -14.66
CA GLN A 24 13.43 1.98 -15.40
C GLN A 24 12.77 3.32 -15.01
N CYS A 25 12.31 3.43 -13.76
CA CYS A 25 11.82 4.69 -13.22
C CYS A 25 12.98 5.59 -12.79
N GLU A 26 12.81 6.91 -12.91
CA GLU A 26 13.64 7.90 -12.24
C GLU A 26 13.08 8.09 -10.83
N VAL A 27 13.84 7.72 -9.79
CA VAL A 27 13.35 7.63 -8.41
C VAL A 27 13.95 8.75 -7.58
N PHE A 28 13.09 9.45 -6.84
CA PHE A 28 13.46 10.51 -5.90
C PHE A 28 12.96 10.14 -4.51
N ILE A 29 13.88 10.00 -3.56
CA ILE A 29 13.57 9.72 -2.15
C ILE A 29 13.72 11.01 -1.40
N THR A 30 12.60 11.60 -0.95
CA THR A 30 12.64 12.93 -0.36
C THR A 30 11.43 13.18 0.55
N SER A 31 11.62 14.08 1.54
CA SER A 31 10.55 14.69 2.34
C SER A 31 10.26 16.14 1.91
N ASP A 32 11.03 16.69 0.97
CA ASP A 32 10.81 18.06 0.51
C ASP A 32 9.61 18.13 -0.44
N ILE A 33 8.55 18.79 0.01
CA ILE A 33 7.31 18.99 -0.76
C ILE A 33 7.56 19.72 -2.09
N LYS A 34 8.55 20.62 -2.16
CA LYS A 34 8.87 21.31 -3.41
C LYS A 34 9.44 20.34 -4.46
N GLU A 35 10.24 19.40 -4.02
CA GLU A 35 10.76 18.34 -4.87
C GLU A 35 9.66 17.35 -5.25
N LEU A 36 8.84 16.91 -4.28
CA LEU A 36 7.71 16.02 -4.50
C LEU A 36 6.70 16.59 -5.51
N ASN A 37 6.49 17.90 -5.56
CA ASN A 37 5.58 18.54 -6.53
C ASN A 37 5.96 18.29 -8.00
N GLN A 38 7.23 17.94 -8.26
CA GLN A 38 7.76 17.68 -9.60
C GLN A 38 7.59 16.22 -10.06
N MET A 39 7.00 15.37 -9.22
CA MET A 39 6.87 13.94 -9.49
C MET A 39 5.59 13.62 -10.28
N ASP A 40 5.66 12.57 -11.10
CA ASP A 40 4.54 12.06 -11.89
C ASP A 40 3.64 11.12 -11.07
N GLY A 41 4.21 10.43 -10.07
CA GLY A 41 3.52 9.55 -9.15
C GLY A 41 4.26 9.41 -7.82
N TYR A 42 3.56 8.88 -6.81
CA TYR A 42 4.05 8.86 -5.43
C TYR A 42 3.96 7.46 -4.82
N LEU A 43 4.96 7.11 -4.03
CA LEU A 43 4.96 5.88 -3.26
C LEU A 43 5.14 6.24 -1.78
N LEU A 44 4.20 5.80 -0.95
CA LEU A 44 4.24 5.89 0.51
C LEU A 44 4.63 4.52 1.07
N PRO A 45 5.90 4.28 1.38
CA PRO A 45 6.33 3.06 2.05
C PRO A 45 6.00 3.13 3.54
N GLY A 46 6.12 2.03 4.27
CA GLY A 46 6.04 2.10 5.72
C GLY A 46 6.40 0.77 6.38
N VAL A 47 7.13 0.89 7.49
CA VAL A 47 7.39 -0.19 8.45
C VAL A 47 7.36 0.40 9.87
N GLY A 48 7.02 -0.42 10.86
CA GLY A 48 6.92 0.03 12.24
C GLY A 48 5.48 0.22 12.70
N ALA A 49 5.25 1.09 13.69
CA ALA A 49 3.95 1.30 14.32
C ALA A 49 3.18 2.46 13.68
N PHE A 50 1.86 2.28 13.57
CA PHE A 50 0.96 3.27 12.98
C PHE A 50 1.00 4.65 13.67
N PRO A 51 0.97 4.76 15.03
CA PRO A 51 1.03 6.06 15.70
C PRO A 51 2.33 6.81 15.41
N ASP A 52 3.46 6.11 15.43
CA ASP A 52 4.77 6.72 15.18
C ASP A 52 4.85 7.25 13.75
N ALA A 53 4.34 6.48 12.79
CA ALA A 53 4.31 6.86 11.39
C ALA A 53 3.44 8.11 11.16
N MET A 54 2.23 8.17 11.74
CA MET A 54 1.37 9.35 11.62
C MET A 54 1.99 10.59 12.28
N ASN A 55 2.62 10.43 13.45
CA ASN A 55 3.34 11.52 14.10
C ASN A 55 4.44 12.10 13.20
N ARG A 56 5.25 11.21 12.58
CA ARG A 56 6.33 11.64 11.67
C ARG A 56 5.79 12.34 10.43
N LEU A 57 4.71 11.82 9.83
CA LEU A 57 4.08 12.48 8.69
C LEU A 57 3.58 13.89 9.06
N THR A 58 2.94 14.03 10.22
CA THR A 58 2.40 15.31 10.71
C THR A 58 3.52 16.30 11.04
N GLU A 59 4.59 15.87 11.71
CA GLU A 59 5.75 16.71 12.02
C GLU A 59 6.38 17.33 10.75
N LEU A 60 6.35 16.59 9.64
CA LEU A 60 6.91 17.02 8.34
C LEU A 60 5.89 17.73 7.44
N GLY A 61 4.61 17.81 7.86
CA GLY A 61 3.52 18.34 7.04
C GLY A 61 3.16 17.48 5.82
N LEU A 62 3.63 16.23 5.81
CA LEU A 62 3.41 15.29 4.71
C LEU A 62 2.01 14.67 4.75
N ASP A 63 1.35 14.62 5.91
CA ASP A 63 -0.01 14.11 6.06
C ASP A 63 -1.02 14.93 5.25
N GLU A 64 -1.00 16.26 5.35
CA GLU A 64 -1.84 17.14 4.54
C GLU A 64 -1.45 17.09 3.06
N TYR A 65 -0.15 17.06 2.77
CA TYR A 65 0.33 16.94 1.40
C TYR A 65 -0.18 15.65 0.70
N ILE A 66 -0.13 14.50 1.38
CA ILE A 66 -0.64 13.23 0.84
C ILE A 66 -2.16 13.29 0.60
N LYS A 67 -2.91 13.93 1.50
CA LYS A 67 -4.36 14.15 1.31
C LYS A 67 -4.64 15.01 0.06
N GLU A 68 -3.80 16.02 -0.21
CA GLU A 68 -3.93 16.81 -1.45
C GLU A 68 -3.57 15.99 -2.68
N ILE A 69 -2.50 15.18 -2.66
CA ILE A 69 -2.18 14.25 -3.77
C ILE A 69 -3.39 13.35 -4.08
N ALA A 70 -4.06 12.82 -3.07
CA ALA A 70 -5.21 11.95 -3.25
C ALA A 70 -6.40 12.61 -3.97
N LYS A 71 -6.46 13.95 -4.00
CA LYS A 71 -7.48 14.72 -4.74
C LYS A 71 -7.08 15.02 -6.19
N THR A 72 -5.84 14.71 -6.56
CA THR A 72 -5.32 14.91 -7.92
C THR A 72 -5.55 13.68 -8.79
N ASN A 73 -5.06 13.73 -10.03
CA ASN A 73 -5.00 12.55 -10.91
C ASN A 73 -3.67 11.79 -10.82
N LYS A 74 -2.69 12.29 -10.06
CA LYS A 74 -1.37 11.65 -9.93
C LYS A 74 -1.47 10.39 -9.07
N PRO A 75 -1.00 9.22 -9.55
CA PRO A 75 -1.10 7.98 -8.81
C PRO A 75 -0.31 8.02 -7.50
N LEU A 76 -0.94 7.50 -6.44
CA LEU A 76 -0.33 7.29 -5.12
C LEU A 76 -0.42 5.80 -4.76
N LEU A 77 0.69 5.18 -4.39
CA LEU A 77 0.76 3.80 -3.91
C LEU A 77 1.23 3.76 -2.45
N GLY A 78 0.39 3.22 -1.56
CA GLY A 78 0.79 2.86 -0.20
C GLY A 78 1.22 1.40 -0.10
N ILE A 79 2.36 1.10 0.53
CA ILE A 79 2.85 -0.26 0.73
C ILE A 79 2.93 -0.60 2.22
N CYS A 80 2.34 -1.73 2.62
CA CYS A 80 2.32 -2.27 3.97
C CYS A 80 1.78 -1.25 4.98
N LEU A 81 2.57 -0.76 5.93
CA LEU A 81 2.15 0.32 6.83
C LEU A 81 1.71 1.57 6.04
N GLY A 82 2.37 1.90 4.91
CA GLY A 82 1.95 2.99 4.04
C GLY A 82 0.52 2.85 3.50
N MET A 83 0.07 1.61 3.16
CA MET A 83 -1.33 1.35 2.85
C MET A 83 -2.22 1.59 4.08
N GLN A 84 -1.82 1.10 5.25
CA GLN A 84 -2.61 1.23 6.48
C GLN A 84 -2.84 2.70 6.86
N LEU A 85 -1.82 3.55 6.70
CA LEU A 85 -1.91 4.99 6.97
C LEU A 85 -2.97 5.71 6.12
N LEU A 86 -3.35 5.15 4.96
CA LEU A 86 -4.39 5.72 4.08
C LEU A 86 -5.80 5.55 4.65
N TYR A 87 -6.01 4.67 5.66
CA TYR A 87 -7.30 4.45 6.30
C TYR A 87 -7.62 5.53 7.34
N LYS A 88 -8.86 5.48 7.87
CA LYS A 88 -9.40 6.50 8.76
C LYS A 88 -8.67 6.57 10.10
N ASP A 89 -8.43 5.42 10.72
CA ASP A 89 -7.80 5.31 12.03
C ASP A 89 -7.23 3.92 12.28
N SER A 90 -6.46 3.79 13.37
CA SER A 90 -5.94 2.51 13.87
C SER A 90 -6.06 2.45 15.38
N ASN A 91 -6.25 1.24 15.92
CA ASN A 91 -6.21 0.98 17.35
C ASN A 91 -4.85 0.43 17.82
N GLU A 92 -3.82 0.48 16.99
CA GLU A 92 -2.47 0.05 17.37
C GLU A 92 -1.94 0.92 18.51
N ASN A 93 -1.64 0.31 19.65
CA ASN A 93 -1.23 0.94 20.92
C ASN A 93 -2.23 1.95 21.48
N SER A 94 -2.84 2.80 20.67
CA SER A 94 -3.85 3.78 21.02
C SER A 94 -4.66 4.16 19.78
N LEU A 95 -5.87 4.67 19.97
CA LEU A 95 -6.68 5.16 18.85
C LEU A 95 -5.99 6.38 18.21
N THR A 96 -5.46 6.16 17.01
CA THR A 96 -4.74 7.16 16.23
C THR A 96 -5.44 7.40 14.90
N LYS A 97 -5.67 8.67 14.55
CA LYS A 97 -6.25 9.05 13.25
C LYS A 97 -5.22 8.82 12.14
N GLY A 98 -5.68 8.24 11.03
CA GLY A 98 -4.92 8.13 9.79
C GLY A 98 -5.25 9.24 8.79
N LEU A 99 -4.89 9.02 7.53
CA LEU A 99 -5.09 9.99 6.45
C LEU A 99 -6.56 10.07 5.97
N GLY A 100 -7.38 9.04 6.24
CA GLY A 100 -8.81 9.04 5.97
C GLY A 100 -9.18 9.02 4.48
N ILE A 101 -8.29 8.55 3.62
CA ILE A 101 -8.53 8.42 2.18
C ILE A 101 -9.43 7.22 1.90
N PHE A 102 -9.13 6.06 2.53
CA PHE A 102 -10.00 4.89 2.54
C PHE A 102 -10.92 4.90 3.76
N ILE A 103 -12.12 4.35 3.59
CA ILE A 103 -13.05 4.08 4.69
C ILE A 103 -12.69 2.73 5.30
N GLY A 104 -12.74 2.67 6.63
CA GLY A 104 -12.37 1.52 7.44
C GLY A 104 -11.33 1.92 8.47
N ASN A 105 -10.92 0.97 9.25
CA ASN A 105 -9.98 1.13 10.35
C ASN A 105 -8.96 0.01 10.35
N ILE A 106 -7.82 0.26 10.96
CA ILE A 106 -6.73 -0.71 11.08
C ILE A 106 -6.80 -1.35 12.46
N GLU A 107 -6.99 -2.68 12.50
CA GLU A 107 -7.16 -3.45 13.71
C GLU A 107 -6.18 -4.62 13.79
N LYS A 108 -5.86 -5.05 15.01
CA LYS A 108 -5.06 -6.25 15.23
C LYS A 108 -5.80 -7.48 14.72
N PHE A 109 -5.07 -8.48 14.21
CA PHE A 109 -5.64 -9.80 13.94
C PHE A 109 -6.26 -10.38 15.21
N ASP A 110 -7.36 -11.14 15.04
CA ASP A 110 -7.90 -11.94 16.13
C ASP A 110 -6.87 -12.96 16.59
N ASP A 111 -6.71 -13.09 17.90
CA ASP A 111 -5.74 -14.02 18.50
C ASP A 111 -6.20 -15.48 18.38
N LEU A 112 -7.49 -15.72 18.10
CA LEU A 112 -8.07 -17.05 17.93
C LEU A 112 -8.79 -17.17 16.57
N ASP A 113 -8.69 -18.35 15.95
CA ASP A 113 -9.46 -18.68 14.77
C ASP A 113 -10.92 -19.11 15.11
N SER A 114 -11.72 -19.40 14.10
CA SER A 114 -13.11 -19.86 14.27
C SER A 114 -13.26 -21.18 15.05
N GLN A 115 -12.17 -21.94 15.21
CA GLN A 115 -12.12 -23.20 15.96
C GLN A 115 -11.47 -23.03 17.34
N GLN A 116 -11.23 -21.78 17.78
CA GLN A 116 -10.59 -21.42 19.05
C GLN A 116 -9.11 -21.86 19.14
N HIS A 117 -8.43 -22.05 18.01
CA HIS A 117 -7.00 -22.27 18.00
C HIS A 117 -6.27 -20.94 17.95
N GLN A 118 -5.10 -20.90 18.62
CA GLN A 118 -4.27 -19.69 18.64
C GLN A 118 -3.73 -19.35 17.24
N VAL A 119 -3.97 -18.14 16.79
CA VAL A 119 -3.44 -17.59 15.54
C VAL A 119 -2.02 -17.11 15.74
N ARG A 120 -1.13 -17.49 14.83
CA ARG A 120 0.24 -16.98 14.86
C ARG A 120 0.26 -15.56 14.29
N ILE A 121 0.62 -14.58 15.12
CA ILE A 121 0.81 -13.18 14.73
C ILE A 121 2.29 -12.82 14.86
N PRO A 122 2.90 -12.14 13.87
CA PRO A 122 2.28 -11.56 12.68
C PRO A 122 1.88 -12.59 11.62
N HIS A 123 0.92 -12.24 10.73
CA HIS A 123 0.75 -12.86 9.44
C HIS A 123 2.05 -12.67 8.66
N MET A 124 2.82 -13.72 8.51
CA MET A 124 4.12 -13.69 7.85
C MET A 124 4.24 -14.87 6.90
N GLY A 125 4.43 -14.58 5.61
CA GLY A 125 4.61 -15.60 4.61
C GLY A 125 3.98 -15.26 3.26
N TRP A 126 3.97 -16.28 2.40
CA TRP A 126 3.44 -16.20 1.03
C TRP A 126 2.01 -16.72 1.02
N ASN A 127 1.07 -15.84 0.64
CA ASN A 127 -0.33 -16.20 0.47
C ASN A 127 -0.84 -15.73 -0.88
N PRO A 128 -1.77 -16.48 -1.50
CA PRO A 128 -2.36 -16.09 -2.77
C PRO A 128 -3.31 -14.92 -2.60
N LEU A 129 -3.40 -14.07 -3.61
CA LEU A 129 -4.45 -13.08 -3.77
C LEU A 129 -5.61 -13.66 -4.57
N SER A 130 -6.82 -13.47 -4.05
CA SER A 130 -8.08 -13.70 -4.75
C SER A 130 -8.64 -12.36 -5.21
N PHE A 131 -8.88 -12.21 -6.50
CA PHE A 131 -9.35 -10.95 -7.09
C PHE A 131 -10.87 -10.88 -7.05
N ASN A 132 -11.41 -9.79 -6.48
CA ASN A 132 -12.85 -9.51 -6.44
C ASN A 132 -13.34 -8.86 -7.73
N HIS A 133 -12.48 -8.03 -8.34
CA HIS A 133 -12.66 -7.41 -9.64
C HIS A 133 -11.29 -7.03 -10.22
N GLN A 134 -11.25 -6.74 -11.51
CA GLN A 134 -10.03 -6.36 -12.21
C GLN A 134 -10.17 -4.93 -12.76
N PRO A 135 -9.45 -3.95 -12.19
CA PRO A 135 -9.42 -2.60 -12.74
C PRO A 135 -8.65 -2.56 -14.07
N GLU A 136 -8.94 -1.58 -14.92
CA GLU A 136 -8.35 -1.48 -16.27
C GLU A 136 -6.81 -1.49 -16.30
N TRP A 137 -6.17 -0.91 -15.27
CA TRP A 137 -4.71 -0.85 -15.22
C TRP A 137 -4.06 -2.20 -14.93
N LEU A 138 -4.83 -3.19 -14.48
CA LEU A 138 -4.37 -4.53 -14.12
C LEU A 138 -4.71 -5.55 -15.23
N ASP A 139 -4.36 -5.23 -16.46
CA ASP A 139 -4.55 -6.11 -17.61
C ASP A 139 -3.48 -7.22 -17.66
N GLY A 140 -3.81 -8.37 -18.23
CA GLY A 140 -2.92 -9.52 -18.39
C GLY A 140 -2.76 -10.40 -17.14
N LEU A 141 -3.59 -10.19 -16.11
CA LEU A 141 -3.58 -10.98 -14.87
C LEU A 141 -3.75 -12.49 -15.14
N GLU A 142 -4.53 -12.86 -16.15
CA GLU A 142 -4.78 -14.24 -16.57
C GLU A 142 -3.56 -14.97 -17.10
N LYS A 143 -2.47 -14.25 -17.36
CA LYS A 143 -1.19 -14.81 -17.85
C LYS A 143 -0.22 -15.14 -16.72
N GLU A 144 -0.57 -14.79 -15.50
CA GLU A 144 0.28 -15.00 -14.33
C GLU A 144 0.07 -16.40 -13.76
N ASP A 145 1.15 -17.17 -13.66
CA ASP A 145 1.13 -18.56 -13.17
C ASP A 145 0.81 -18.66 -11.67
N SER A 146 1.00 -17.59 -10.91
CA SER A 146 0.82 -17.55 -9.46
C SER A 146 0.43 -16.15 -8.99
N THR A 147 -0.50 -16.09 -8.04
CA THR A 147 -0.93 -14.85 -7.38
C THR A 147 -0.36 -14.69 -5.97
N HIS A 148 0.66 -15.50 -5.59
CA HIS A 148 1.26 -15.46 -4.27
C HIS A 148 2.09 -14.18 -4.06
N VAL A 149 1.86 -13.54 -2.90
CA VAL A 149 2.58 -12.34 -2.45
C VAL A 149 3.04 -12.49 -1.01
N TYR A 150 4.08 -11.74 -0.63
CA TYR A 150 4.68 -11.81 0.70
C TYR A 150 4.06 -10.80 1.65
N PHE A 151 3.44 -11.31 2.71
CA PHE A 151 2.86 -10.55 3.82
C PHE A 151 3.78 -10.59 5.05
N VAL A 152 3.81 -9.49 5.78
CA VAL A 152 4.39 -9.41 7.13
C VAL A 152 3.75 -8.26 7.90
N HIS A 153 2.65 -8.54 8.61
CA HIS A 153 1.91 -7.52 9.36
C HIS A 153 1.09 -8.14 10.49
N SER A 154 0.89 -7.38 11.58
CA SER A 154 0.09 -7.78 12.75
C SER A 154 -1.28 -7.12 12.80
N TYR A 155 -1.51 -6.13 11.95
CA TYR A 155 -2.74 -5.35 11.82
C TYR A 155 -3.24 -5.41 10.40
N LEU A 156 -4.57 -5.34 10.22
CA LEU A 156 -5.23 -5.43 8.92
C LEU A 156 -6.36 -4.40 8.82
N ALA A 157 -6.72 -4.06 7.60
CA ALA A 157 -7.86 -3.18 7.35
C ALA A 157 -9.18 -3.93 7.56
N GLN A 158 -10.06 -3.34 8.38
CA GLN A 158 -11.42 -3.82 8.65
C GLN A 158 -12.46 -2.75 8.30
N ASN A 159 -13.73 -3.17 8.22
CA ASN A 159 -14.85 -2.29 7.89
C ASN A 159 -14.64 -1.52 6.56
N THR A 160 -13.95 -2.16 5.62
CA THR A 160 -13.61 -1.60 4.32
C THR A 160 -14.82 -1.61 3.38
N ARG A 161 -14.86 -0.71 2.41
CA ARG A 161 -15.84 -0.77 1.32
C ARG A 161 -15.45 -1.88 0.35
N GLN A 162 -16.37 -2.82 0.09
CA GLN A 162 -16.09 -3.97 -0.78
C GLN A 162 -15.63 -3.58 -2.19
N HIS A 163 -16.19 -2.51 -2.77
CA HIS A 163 -15.81 -2.06 -4.10
C HIS A 163 -14.42 -1.42 -4.16
N GLU A 164 -13.84 -1.02 -3.01
CA GLU A 164 -12.46 -0.52 -2.92
C GLU A 164 -11.45 -1.67 -2.78
N VAL A 165 -11.90 -2.91 -2.43
CA VAL A 165 -11.02 -4.09 -2.30
C VAL A 165 -10.91 -4.81 -3.64
N VAL A 166 -9.81 -4.57 -4.35
CA VAL A 166 -9.50 -5.20 -5.64
C VAL A 166 -9.17 -6.68 -5.46
N ALA A 167 -8.31 -7.00 -4.51
CA ALA A 167 -7.95 -8.38 -4.18
C ALA A 167 -7.73 -8.56 -2.67
N SER A 168 -8.01 -9.76 -2.21
CA SER A 168 -7.88 -10.15 -0.80
C SER A 168 -7.13 -11.46 -0.65
N SER A 169 -6.68 -11.73 0.55
CA SER A 169 -6.16 -13.04 0.98
C SER A 169 -6.95 -13.51 2.19
N THR A 170 -6.73 -14.75 2.61
CA THR A 170 -7.26 -15.29 3.86
C THR A 170 -6.12 -15.77 4.73
N TYR A 171 -6.12 -15.36 5.99
CA TYR A 171 -5.16 -15.84 6.98
C TYR A 171 -5.87 -16.23 8.27
N ALA A 172 -5.68 -17.47 8.69
CA ALA A 172 -6.37 -18.06 9.86
C ALA A 172 -7.91 -17.82 9.85
N GLY A 173 -8.54 -17.94 8.67
CA GLY A 173 -9.97 -17.70 8.50
C GLY A 173 -10.38 -16.22 8.46
N GLN A 174 -9.46 -15.28 8.68
CA GLN A 174 -9.73 -13.85 8.64
C GLN A 174 -9.51 -13.28 7.22
N PHE A 175 -10.42 -12.40 6.79
CA PHE A 175 -10.34 -11.72 5.49
C PHE A 175 -9.30 -10.60 5.54
N VAL A 176 -8.32 -10.65 4.64
CA VAL A 176 -7.23 -9.68 4.56
C VAL A 176 -7.32 -8.90 3.26
N PRO A 177 -7.75 -7.62 3.26
CA PRO A 177 -7.62 -6.75 2.10
C PRO A 177 -6.16 -6.65 1.67
N GLY A 178 -5.81 -7.25 0.54
CA GLY A 178 -4.44 -7.31 0.05
C GLY A 178 -4.10 -6.19 -0.91
N LEU A 179 -4.99 -5.92 -1.87
CA LEU A 179 -4.89 -4.85 -2.86
C LEU A 179 -6.16 -4.03 -2.81
N VAL A 180 -6.05 -2.74 -2.56
CA VAL A 180 -7.18 -1.81 -2.50
C VAL A 180 -6.96 -0.65 -3.47
N GLN A 181 -8.06 -0.08 -3.97
CA GLN A 181 -8.01 1.08 -4.86
C GLN A 181 -9.22 1.99 -4.66
N LYS A 182 -8.94 3.29 -4.71
CA LYS A 182 -9.93 4.35 -4.82
C LYS A 182 -9.35 5.47 -5.68
N ASP A 183 -10.00 5.77 -6.79
CA ASP A 183 -9.59 6.80 -7.74
C ASP A 183 -8.12 6.64 -8.21
N ASN A 184 -7.24 7.57 -7.83
CA ASN A 184 -5.80 7.54 -8.11
C ASN A 184 -4.97 6.86 -7.02
N VAL A 185 -5.58 6.44 -5.91
CA VAL A 185 -4.88 5.88 -4.76
C VAL A 185 -5.00 4.36 -4.74
N THR A 186 -3.85 3.70 -4.66
CA THR A 186 -3.72 2.24 -4.55
C THR A 186 -3.04 1.89 -3.24
N GLY A 187 -3.46 0.81 -2.59
CA GLY A 187 -2.80 0.27 -1.41
C GLY A 187 -2.47 -1.21 -1.57
N MET A 188 -1.27 -1.61 -1.18
CA MET A 188 -0.83 -3.02 -1.14
C MET A 188 -0.42 -3.36 0.29
N GLN A 189 -1.14 -4.29 0.94
CA GLN A 189 -0.79 -4.73 2.30
C GLN A 189 0.46 -5.60 2.32
N PHE A 190 0.71 -6.32 1.25
CA PHE A 190 1.93 -7.10 1.02
C PHE A 190 3.07 -6.21 0.51
N HIS A 191 4.26 -6.77 0.46
CA HIS A 191 5.45 -6.13 -0.07
C HIS A 191 5.67 -6.54 -1.54
N PRO A 192 5.25 -5.76 -2.55
CA PRO A 192 5.43 -6.13 -3.95
C PRO A 192 6.91 -6.26 -4.32
N GLU A 193 7.79 -5.46 -3.70
CA GLU A 193 9.24 -5.50 -3.90
C GLU A 193 9.89 -6.80 -3.38
N LYS A 194 9.16 -7.58 -2.56
CA LYS A 194 9.58 -8.89 -2.02
C LYS A 194 8.75 -10.06 -2.53
N SER A 195 7.76 -9.80 -3.39
CA SER A 195 6.77 -10.78 -3.84
C SER A 195 7.12 -11.45 -5.18
N GLY A 196 8.42 -11.54 -5.50
CA GLY A 196 8.90 -12.26 -6.68
C GLY A 196 8.34 -11.76 -8.01
N PRO A 197 8.09 -12.67 -8.98
CA PRO A 197 7.58 -12.28 -10.30
C PRO A 197 6.23 -11.58 -10.24
N PHE A 198 5.29 -12.10 -9.43
CA PHE A 198 3.95 -11.53 -9.33
C PHE A 198 3.94 -10.14 -8.67
N GLY A 199 4.75 -9.94 -7.62
CA GLY A 199 4.93 -8.60 -7.03
C GLY A 199 5.54 -7.61 -8.03
N LYS A 200 6.52 -8.05 -8.82
CA LYS A 200 7.08 -7.24 -9.90
C LYS A 200 6.03 -6.89 -10.96
N TYR A 201 5.19 -7.85 -11.34
CA TYR A 201 4.08 -7.63 -12.27
C TYR A 201 3.14 -6.53 -11.73
N LEU A 202 2.64 -6.66 -10.49
CA LEU A 202 1.73 -5.67 -9.90
C LEU A 202 2.36 -4.27 -9.83
N LEU A 203 3.63 -4.18 -9.40
CA LEU A 203 4.35 -2.91 -9.35
C LEU A 203 4.55 -2.32 -10.75
N SER A 204 4.86 -3.16 -11.76
CA SER A 204 5.02 -2.71 -13.14
C SER A 204 3.72 -2.15 -13.72
N LYS A 205 2.58 -2.75 -13.39
CA LYS A 205 1.26 -2.27 -13.81
C LYS A 205 0.92 -0.92 -13.19
N TRP A 206 1.23 -0.74 -11.90
CA TRP A 206 1.08 0.56 -11.27
C TRP A 206 1.99 1.62 -11.92
N VAL A 207 3.25 1.29 -12.21
CA VAL A 207 4.20 2.17 -12.91
C VAL A 207 3.66 2.57 -14.30
N GLN A 208 3.09 1.62 -15.06
CA GLN A 208 2.45 1.91 -16.35
C GLN A 208 1.25 2.85 -16.20
N GLN A 209 0.49 2.74 -15.12
CA GLN A 209 -0.58 3.67 -14.82
C GLN A 209 -0.05 5.09 -14.57
N VAL A 210 1.08 5.24 -13.85
CA VAL A 210 1.74 6.54 -13.67
C VAL A 210 2.13 7.13 -15.02
N GLN A 211 2.80 6.35 -15.88
CA GLN A 211 3.20 6.80 -17.21
C GLN A 211 2.01 7.26 -18.05
N LYS A 212 0.96 6.44 -18.13
CA LYS A 212 -0.25 6.77 -18.89
C LYS A 212 -0.90 8.08 -18.45
N ARG A 213 -0.93 8.36 -17.14
CA ARG A 213 -1.52 9.61 -16.62
C ARG A 213 -0.60 10.80 -16.78
N SER A 214 0.71 10.63 -16.70
CA SER A 214 1.70 11.68 -16.99
C SER A 214 1.65 12.13 -18.44
N ASP A 215 1.45 11.19 -19.39
CA ASP A 215 1.37 11.50 -20.81
C ASP A 215 0.06 12.24 -21.20
N GLN A 216 -0.93 12.29 -20.29
CA GLN A 216 -2.23 12.95 -20.47
C GLN A 216 -2.32 14.31 -19.76
N SER A 217 -1.29 14.71 -19.00
CA SER A 217 -1.24 15.95 -18.21
C SER A 217 -0.44 17.03 -18.91
#